data_1a1e9bc9a69533b21961ca81ffdc7497
#
_entry.id   1a1e9bc9a69533b21961ca81ffdc7497
#
_cell.length_a   1.000
_cell.length_b   1.000
_cell.length_c   1.000
_cell.angle_alpha   90.00
_cell.angle_beta   90.00
_cell.angle_gamma   90.00
#
_symmetry.space_group_name_H-M   'P 1'
#
loop_
_entity.id
_entity.type
_entity.pdbx_description
1 polymer ?
#
loop_
_entity_poly.entity_id
_entity_poly.type
_entity_poly.pdbx_seq_one_letter_code
_entity_poly.pdbx_strand_id
1 'polypeptide(L)'
;MLVVVSVTIAVFAIGCQEEAKIERYRVPKKQTPPQRLLGAMVTHGEHVWFFKFLGPQAAVDPHEKEFERFMRSVRFGDSADQPVTWTLPEGWQEKPGTGLRYATLLPSPKDSSLELTVTQLGGSKLQNVNRWREQMGLPDVGEDELEKLTRDIMVDGKTVTLVDMKSEKR
;
A
#
# COMPACT_ATOMS: atom_id res chain seq x y z
N MET A 1 29.78 -13.23 -88.73
CA MET A 1 28.51 -13.29 -87.93
C MET A 1 28.84 -13.92 -86.59
N LEU A 2 29.00 -13.06 -85.56
CA LEU A 2 29.48 -13.48 -84.25
C LEU A 2 28.22 -13.55 -83.30
N VAL A 3 27.96 -14.74 -82.80
CA VAL A 3 26.84 -14.94 -81.80
C VAL A 3 27.43 -14.84 -80.43
N VAL A 4 27.02 -13.83 -79.69
CA VAL A 4 27.36 -13.64 -78.25
C VAL A 4 26.28 -14.34 -77.43
N VAL A 5 26.65 -15.39 -76.74
CA VAL A 5 25.78 -16.08 -75.78
C VAL A 5 25.99 -15.43 -74.38
N SER A 6 24.99 -14.69 -73.89
CA SER A 6 24.98 -14.15 -72.53
C SER A 6 24.52 -15.25 -71.56
N VAL A 7 25.39 -15.63 -70.65
CA VAL A 7 25.05 -16.52 -69.51
C VAL A 7 24.67 -15.65 -68.32
N THR A 8 23.38 -15.69 -67.91
CA THR A 8 22.89 -15.04 -66.74
C THR A 8 23.03 -15.98 -65.53
N ILE A 9 23.88 -15.61 -64.56
CA ILE A 9 24.08 -16.38 -63.35
C ILE A 9 23.04 -15.84 -62.32
N ALA A 10 22.05 -16.65 -61.93
CA ALA A 10 21.12 -16.39 -60.88
C ALA A 10 21.75 -16.79 -59.53
N VAL A 11 22.04 -15.78 -58.66
CA VAL A 11 22.52 -16.02 -57.31
C VAL A 11 21.32 -16.22 -56.42
N PHE A 12 21.06 -17.41 -55.95
CA PHE A 12 20.10 -17.73 -54.91
C PHE A 12 20.72 -17.37 -53.54
N ALA A 13 20.25 -16.28 -52.91
CA ALA A 13 20.57 -16.00 -51.51
C ALA A 13 19.71 -16.92 -50.63
N ILE A 14 20.32 -17.95 -50.06
CA ILE A 14 19.72 -18.79 -49.01
C ILE A 14 19.82 -17.99 -47.70
N GLY A 15 18.74 -17.29 -47.35
CA GLY A 15 18.59 -16.66 -46.05
C GLY A 15 18.32 -17.74 -45.01
N CYS A 16 19.28 -18.03 -44.15
CA CYS A 16 19.05 -18.79 -42.93
C CYS A 16 18.18 -17.92 -42.00
N GLN A 17 16.89 -18.24 -41.90
CA GLN A 17 16.05 -17.75 -40.81
C GLN A 17 16.36 -18.59 -39.56
N GLU A 18 17.11 -18.03 -38.61
CA GLU A 18 17.21 -18.61 -37.27
C GLU A 18 15.82 -18.45 -36.61
N GLU A 19 15.14 -19.59 -36.44
CA GLU A 19 13.92 -19.61 -35.61
C GLU A 19 14.27 -19.22 -34.19
N ALA A 20 13.74 -18.06 -33.72
CA ALA A 20 13.89 -17.61 -32.36
C ALA A 20 13.24 -18.64 -31.43
N LYS A 21 14.06 -19.40 -30.72
CA LYS A 21 13.62 -20.38 -29.73
C LYS A 21 13.01 -19.62 -28.53
N ILE A 22 11.68 -19.64 -28.46
CA ILE A 22 10.96 -19.06 -27.32
C ILE A 22 11.19 -19.96 -26.11
N GLU A 23 12.11 -19.57 -25.23
CA GLU A 23 12.29 -20.22 -23.93
C GLU A 23 11.24 -19.70 -22.95
N ARG A 24 10.31 -20.57 -22.55
CA ARG A 24 9.31 -20.25 -21.52
C ARG A 24 9.96 -20.36 -20.14
N TYR A 25 10.32 -19.23 -19.56
CA TYR A 25 10.77 -19.14 -18.17
C TYR A 25 9.55 -19.22 -17.23
N ARG A 26 9.49 -20.26 -16.40
CA ARG A 26 8.59 -20.28 -15.24
C ARG A 26 9.32 -19.58 -14.08
N VAL A 27 9.00 -18.33 -13.86
CA VAL A 27 9.44 -17.62 -12.63
C VAL A 27 8.61 -18.19 -11.48
N PRO A 28 9.22 -18.77 -10.42
CA PRO A 28 8.48 -19.18 -9.24
C PRO A 28 7.76 -17.96 -8.66
N LYS A 29 6.44 -18.03 -8.48
CA LYS A 29 5.70 -16.97 -7.77
C LYS A 29 6.29 -16.87 -6.37
N LYS A 30 6.96 -15.74 -6.06
CA LYS A 30 7.42 -15.44 -4.71
C LYS A 30 6.18 -15.38 -3.82
N GLN A 31 6.07 -16.30 -2.87
CA GLN A 31 4.93 -16.31 -1.94
C GLN A 31 4.97 -15.04 -1.11
N THR A 32 3.90 -14.26 -1.16
CA THR A 32 3.75 -13.09 -0.29
C THR A 32 3.31 -13.59 1.10
N PRO A 33 4.03 -13.22 2.17
CA PRO A 33 3.62 -13.60 3.52
C PRO A 33 2.25 -12.99 3.86
N PRO A 34 1.50 -13.58 4.82
CA PRO A 34 0.28 -12.96 5.32
C PRO A 34 0.52 -11.50 5.70
N GLN A 35 -0.39 -10.63 5.29
CA GLN A 35 -0.32 -9.20 5.59
C GLN A 35 -1.35 -8.84 6.65
N ARG A 36 -1.05 -7.84 7.48
CA ARG A 36 -2.00 -7.21 8.39
C ARG A 36 -1.99 -5.70 8.15
N LEU A 37 -3.18 -5.11 8.17
CA LEU A 37 -3.39 -3.68 8.18
C LEU A 37 -4.11 -3.28 9.46
N LEU A 38 -3.47 -2.43 10.26
CA LEU A 38 -4.12 -1.64 11.30
C LEU A 38 -4.34 -0.25 10.73
N GLY A 39 -5.59 0.18 10.66
CA GLY A 39 -5.98 1.45 10.11
C GLY A 39 -6.81 2.28 11.06
N ALA A 40 -6.77 3.59 10.89
CA ALA A 40 -7.69 4.51 11.54
C ALA A 40 -8.12 5.59 10.56
N MET A 41 -9.38 5.99 10.64
CA MET A 41 -9.96 7.08 9.87
C MET A 41 -10.68 8.04 10.81
N VAL A 42 -10.47 9.35 10.61
CA VAL A 42 -11.16 10.38 11.38
C VAL A 42 -11.43 11.60 10.51
N THR A 43 -12.65 12.11 10.56
CA THR A 43 -13.02 13.36 9.88
C THR A 43 -12.66 14.55 10.75
N HIS A 44 -11.92 15.51 10.18
CA HIS A 44 -11.62 16.79 10.80
C HIS A 44 -11.71 17.91 9.76
N GLY A 45 -12.65 18.84 9.97
CA GLY A 45 -13.02 19.83 8.97
C GLY A 45 -13.58 19.16 7.70
N GLU A 46 -13.11 19.59 6.54
CA GLU A 46 -13.50 19.04 5.24
C GLU A 46 -12.69 17.80 4.82
N HIS A 47 -11.78 17.34 5.67
CA HIS A 47 -10.81 16.29 5.35
C HIS A 47 -11.01 15.03 6.18
N VAL A 48 -10.63 13.90 5.59
CA VAL A 48 -10.49 12.62 6.30
C VAL A 48 -9.01 12.32 6.47
N TRP A 49 -8.62 12.11 7.72
CA TRP A 49 -7.28 11.71 8.12
C TRP A 49 -7.19 10.20 8.20
N PHE A 50 -6.16 9.65 7.62
CA PHE A 50 -5.89 8.21 7.58
C PHE A 50 -4.56 7.92 8.23
N PHE A 51 -4.59 7.00 9.16
CA PHE A 51 -3.41 6.41 9.81
C PHE A 51 -3.36 4.95 9.35
N LYS A 52 -2.37 4.57 8.56
CA LYS A 52 -2.30 3.23 7.98
C LYS A 52 -0.97 2.56 8.32
N PHE A 53 -1.07 1.42 8.97
CA PHE A 53 0.05 0.58 9.36
C PHE A 53 -0.12 -0.77 8.66
N LEU A 54 0.55 -0.97 7.53
CA LEU A 54 0.44 -2.15 6.67
C LEU A 54 1.80 -2.82 6.52
N GLY A 55 1.85 -4.12 6.73
CA GLY A 55 3.05 -4.91 6.55
C GLY A 55 2.82 -6.41 6.76
N PRO A 56 3.90 -7.22 6.73
CA PRO A 56 3.83 -8.62 7.11
C PRO A 56 3.17 -8.77 8.48
N GLN A 57 2.21 -9.70 8.61
CA GLN A 57 1.43 -9.87 9.82
C GLN A 57 2.33 -10.03 11.06
N ALA A 58 3.36 -10.86 10.98
CA ALA A 58 4.29 -11.10 12.08
C ALA A 58 5.04 -9.82 12.54
N ALA A 59 5.21 -8.85 11.63
CA ALA A 59 5.85 -7.58 11.96
C ALA A 59 4.84 -6.57 12.54
N VAL A 60 3.57 -6.61 12.13
CA VAL A 60 2.52 -5.68 12.60
C VAL A 60 1.92 -6.13 13.93
N ASP A 61 1.74 -7.44 14.16
CA ASP A 61 1.08 -8.00 15.35
C ASP A 61 1.62 -7.45 16.69
N PRO A 62 2.94 -7.32 16.91
CA PRO A 62 3.48 -6.79 18.15
C PRO A 62 3.07 -5.33 18.46
N HIS A 63 2.74 -4.56 17.41
CA HIS A 63 2.44 -3.13 17.51
C HIS A 63 0.95 -2.80 17.67
N GLU A 64 0.06 -3.79 17.76
CA GLU A 64 -1.39 -3.54 17.86
C GLU A 64 -1.76 -2.62 19.03
N LYS A 65 -1.28 -2.94 20.24
CA LYS A 65 -1.55 -2.13 21.43
C LYS A 65 -0.88 -0.76 21.38
N GLU A 66 0.28 -0.66 20.77
CA GLU A 66 0.99 0.60 20.57
C GLU A 66 0.23 1.49 19.58
N PHE A 67 -0.26 0.92 18.48
CA PHE A 67 -1.08 1.63 17.51
C PHE A 67 -2.36 2.22 18.18
N GLU A 68 -3.06 1.44 18.99
CA GLU A 68 -4.25 1.96 19.68
C GLU A 68 -3.89 3.06 20.68
N ARG A 69 -2.82 2.91 21.49
CA ARG A 69 -2.35 3.98 22.38
C ARG A 69 -1.93 5.23 21.61
N PHE A 70 -1.24 5.05 20.49
CA PHE A 70 -0.87 6.13 19.59
C PHE A 70 -2.12 6.86 19.08
N MET A 71 -3.13 6.16 18.58
CA MET A 71 -4.37 6.77 18.12
C MET A 71 -5.09 7.55 19.23
N ARG A 72 -5.07 7.09 20.48
CA ARG A 72 -5.62 7.81 21.64
C ARG A 72 -4.85 9.09 22.00
N SER A 73 -3.61 9.22 21.56
CA SER A 73 -2.78 10.41 21.76
C SER A 73 -3.01 11.50 20.72
N VAL A 74 -3.67 11.16 19.60
CA VAL A 74 -3.91 12.11 18.51
C VAL A 74 -4.81 13.27 18.97
N ARG A 75 -4.44 14.47 18.59
CA ARG A 75 -5.19 15.71 18.85
C ARG A 75 -5.35 16.47 17.56
N PHE A 76 -6.51 17.07 17.38
CA PHE A 76 -6.84 17.86 16.19
C PHE A 76 -6.95 19.32 16.58
N GLY A 77 -6.22 20.17 15.88
CA GLY A 77 -6.20 21.63 16.08
C GLY A 77 -6.73 22.38 14.88
N ASP A 78 -7.07 23.64 15.11
CA ASP A 78 -7.56 24.55 14.06
C ASP A 78 -6.42 25.27 13.31
N SER A 79 -5.16 25.04 13.72
CA SER A 79 -4.00 25.63 13.06
C SER A 79 -3.71 24.95 11.74
N ALA A 80 -3.60 25.71 10.67
CA ALA A 80 -3.22 25.20 9.35
C ALA A 80 -1.80 24.61 9.34
N ASP A 81 -0.90 25.12 10.18
CA ASP A 81 0.49 24.63 10.26
C ASP A 81 0.61 23.31 11.04
N GLN A 82 -0.27 23.09 12.02
CA GLN A 82 -0.32 21.88 12.82
C GLN A 82 -1.77 21.40 13.02
N PRO A 83 -2.43 20.93 11.95
CA PRO A 83 -3.83 20.50 12.03
C PRO A 83 -4.03 19.22 12.84
N VAL A 84 -2.97 18.45 13.05
CA VAL A 84 -2.97 17.23 13.84
C VAL A 84 -1.64 17.07 14.56
N THR A 85 -1.70 16.64 15.81
CA THR A 85 -0.54 16.34 16.65
C THR A 85 -0.73 15.00 17.37
N TRP A 86 0.35 14.41 17.88
CA TRP A 86 0.34 13.13 18.58
C TRP A 86 1.54 12.99 19.50
N THR A 87 1.48 12.00 20.37
CA THR A 87 2.62 11.53 21.15
C THR A 87 3.13 10.25 20.52
N LEU A 88 4.39 10.24 20.08
CA LEU A 88 5.00 9.03 19.54
C LEU A 88 5.19 7.97 20.62
N PRO A 89 4.94 6.67 20.33
CA PRO A 89 5.38 5.60 21.19
C PRO A 89 6.89 5.60 21.38
N GLU A 90 7.35 5.04 22.50
CA GLU A 90 8.78 4.93 22.78
C GLU A 90 9.52 4.18 21.67
N GLY A 91 10.65 4.72 21.24
CA GLY A 91 11.49 4.14 20.17
C GLY A 91 11.02 4.42 18.74
N TRP A 92 9.81 4.97 18.55
CA TRP A 92 9.36 5.37 17.22
C TRP A 92 10.03 6.64 16.75
N GLN A 93 10.17 6.80 15.45
CA GLN A 93 10.67 8.04 14.83
C GLN A 93 9.67 8.56 13.80
N GLU A 94 9.59 9.88 13.72
CA GLU A 94 8.79 10.58 12.72
C GLU A 94 9.70 11.11 11.61
N LYS A 95 9.26 10.94 10.37
CA LYS A 95 9.82 11.59 9.19
C LYS A 95 8.74 12.48 8.57
N PRO A 96 9.14 13.67 8.08
CA PRO A 96 8.22 14.50 7.28
C PRO A 96 7.61 13.69 6.15
N GLY A 97 6.36 13.98 5.84
CA GLY A 97 5.69 13.38 4.71
C GLY A 97 6.23 13.89 3.37
N THR A 98 5.96 13.13 2.33
CA THR A 98 6.27 13.50 0.95
C THR A 98 5.05 13.19 0.06
N GLY A 99 4.78 14.05 -0.90
CA GLY A 99 3.62 13.91 -1.78
C GLY A 99 2.30 14.01 -1.01
N LEU A 100 1.49 12.95 -1.00
CA LEU A 100 0.20 12.89 -0.30
C LEU A 100 0.33 12.50 1.18
N ARG A 101 1.52 12.17 1.66
CA ARG A 101 1.75 11.81 3.06
C ARG A 101 1.97 13.09 3.87
N TYR A 102 1.24 13.23 4.94
CA TYR A 102 1.48 14.26 5.96
C TYR A 102 2.69 13.91 6.83
N ALA A 103 2.77 12.64 7.25
CA ALA A 103 3.91 12.12 8.02
C ALA A 103 4.13 10.62 7.74
N THR A 104 5.32 10.14 8.05
CA THR A 104 5.68 8.73 8.09
C THR A 104 6.29 8.41 9.44
N LEU A 105 5.72 7.45 10.17
CA LEU A 105 6.18 7.04 11.49
C LEU A 105 6.83 5.65 11.38
N LEU A 106 8.01 5.51 11.94
CA LEU A 106 8.81 4.29 11.91
C LEU A 106 8.84 3.66 13.30
N PRO A 107 8.20 2.50 13.51
CA PRO A 107 8.24 1.78 14.78
C PRO A 107 9.66 1.31 15.14
N SER A 108 10.44 0.98 14.13
CA SER A 108 11.85 0.64 14.29
C SER A 108 12.70 1.44 13.32
N PRO A 109 13.46 2.43 13.79
CA PRO A 109 14.32 3.24 12.90
C PRO A 109 15.39 2.43 12.17
N LYS A 110 15.72 1.24 12.69
CA LYS A 110 16.69 0.31 12.08
C LYS A 110 16.08 -0.53 10.96
N ASP A 111 14.74 -0.64 10.91
CA ASP A 111 14.00 -1.36 9.89
C ASP A 111 12.94 -0.44 9.30
N SER A 112 13.26 0.18 8.17
CA SER A 112 12.36 1.07 7.45
C SER A 112 11.34 0.32 6.58
N SER A 113 11.30 -1.00 6.64
CA SER A 113 10.33 -1.80 5.88
C SER A 113 8.92 -1.75 6.47
N LEU A 114 8.80 -1.33 7.74
CA LEU A 114 7.52 -1.20 8.45
C LEU A 114 7.26 0.27 8.76
N GLU A 115 6.22 0.82 8.15
CA GLU A 115 5.86 2.22 8.26
C GLU A 115 4.38 2.39 8.65
N LEU A 116 4.10 3.32 9.56
CA LEU A 116 2.78 3.90 9.72
C LEU A 116 2.72 5.19 8.91
N THR A 117 1.83 5.26 7.93
CA THR A 117 1.65 6.46 7.10
C THR A 117 0.46 7.27 7.55
N VAL A 118 0.63 8.58 7.65
CA VAL A 118 -0.44 9.55 7.90
C VAL A 118 -0.72 10.29 6.60
N THR A 119 -1.97 10.25 6.14
CA THR A 119 -2.39 10.90 4.90
C THR A 119 -3.72 11.63 5.10
N GLN A 120 -3.99 12.57 4.23
CA GLN A 120 -5.22 13.32 4.17
C GLN A 120 -5.84 13.12 2.79
N LEU A 121 -6.98 12.47 2.71
CA LEU A 121 -7.63 12.10 1.46
C LEU A 121 -9.15 12.27 1.58
N GLY A 122 -9.83 12.24 0.43
CA GLY A 122 -11.29 12.20 0.36
C GLY A 122 -11.85 10.76 0.28
N GLY A 123 -13.16 10.67 0.12
CA GLY A 123 -13.90 9.43 -0.07
C GLY A 123 -14.65 8.96 1.17
N SER A 124 -15.64 8.07 0.96
CA SER A 124 -16.41 7.46 2.05
C SER A 124 -15.58 6.42 2.82
N LYS A 125 -16.06 6.03 4.01
CA LYS A 125 -15.47 4.95 4.83
C LYS A 125 -15.33 3.67 4.00
N LEU A 126 -16.41 3.24 3.33
CA LEU A 126 -16.43 2.04 2.51
C LEU A 126 -15.42 2.09 1.36
N GLN A 127 -15.37 3.21 0.62
CA GLN A 127 -14.41 3.38 -0.48
C GLN A 127 -12.96 3.26 -0.01
N ASN A 128 -12.64 3.81 1.15
CA ASN A 128 -11.28 3.78 1.68
C ASN A 128 -10.91 2.40 2.25
N VAL A 129 -11.84 1.70 2.91
CA VAL A 129 -11.62 0.31 3.34
C VAL A 129 -11.40 -0.58 2.13
N ASN A 130 -12.22 -0.48 1.07
CA ASN A 130 -12.06 -1.29 -0.14
C ASN A 130 -10.73 -0.98 -0.85
N ARG A 131 -10.29 0.29 -0.90
CA ARG A 131 -8.95 0.64 -1.39
C ARG A 131 -7.83 -0.04 -0.59
N TRP A 132 -7.98 -0.14 0.73
CA TRP A 132 -7.00 -0.86 1.56
C TRP A 132 -7.07 -2.37 1.35
N ARG A 133 -8.28 -2.92 1.17
CA ARG A 133 -8.48 -4.33 0.84
C ARG A 133 -7.83 -4.70 -0.50
N GLU A 134 -7.98 -3.86 -1.52
CA GLU A 134 -7.32 -4.03 -2.82
C GLU A 134 -5.79 -4.08 -2.67
N GLN A 135 -5.19 -3.18 -1.87
CA GLN A 135 -3.75 -3.19 -1.60
C GLN A 135 -3.27 -4.50 -0.95
N MET A 136 -4.12 -5.13 -0.14
CA MET A 136 -3.87 -6.43 0.47
C MET A 136 -4.26 -7.60 -0.44
N GLY A 137 -4.82 -7.30 -1.63
CA GLY A 137 -5.37 -8.26 -2.57
C GLY A 137 -6.58 -9.02 -2.04
N LEU A 138 -7.37 -8.40 -1.19
CA LEU A 138 -8.67 -8.89 -0.70
C LEU A 138 -9.79 -8.37 -1.60
N PRO A 139 -10.90 -9.12 -1.73
CA PRO A 139 -12.08 -8.65 -2.48
C PRO A 139 -12.74 -7.47 -1.76
N ASP A 140 -13.47 -6.65 -2.50
CA ASP A 140 -14.30 -5.58 -1.95
C ASP A 140 -15.39 -6.14 -1.04
N VAL A 141 -15.84 -5.30 -0.10
CA VAL A 141 -16.95 -5.60 0.83
C VAL A 141 -18.06 -4.58 0.68
N GLY A 142 -19.28 -4.96 1.10
CA GLY A 142 -20.43 -4.07 1.24
C GLY A 142 -20.51 -3.44 2.64
N GLU A 143 -21.53 -2.60 2.85
CA GLU A 143 -21.76 -1.91 4.13
C GLU A 143 -21.96 -2.88 5.29
N ASP A 144 -22.69 -3.99 5.09
CA ASP A 144 -22.96 -4.99 6.14
C ASP A 144 -21.68 -5.68 6.65
N GLU A 145 -20.69 -5.84 5.77
CA GLU A 145 -19.40 -6.42 6.13
C GLU A 145 -18.45 -5.37 6.70
N LEU A 146 -18.56 -4.11 6.25
CA LEU A 146 -17.79 -3.00 6.76
C LEU A 146 -17.95 -2.85 8.27
N GLU A 147 -19.16 -2.96 8.80
CA GLU A 147 -19.45 -2.85 10.23
C GLU A 147 -18.69 -3.91 11.06
N LYS A 148 -18.48 -5.09 10.49
CA LYS A 148 -17.73 -6.18 11.15
C LYS A 148 -16.21 -5.97 11.14
N LEU A 149 -15.72 -5.18 10.18
CA LEU A 149 -14.30 -4.89 10.00
C LEU A 149 -13.86 -3.62 10.73
N THR A 150 -14.81 -2.85 11.25
CA THR A 150 -14.54 -1.55 11.84
C THR A 150 -14.99 -1.49 13.30
N ARG A 151 -14.31 -0.66 14.08
CA ARG A 151 -14.65 -0.36 15.46
C ARG A 151 -14.44 1.12 15.73
N ASP A 152 -15.44 1.79 16.26
CA ASP A 152 -15.34 3.20 16.58
C ASP A 152 -14.84 3.41 18.01
N ILE A 153 -13.94 4.39 18.18
CA ILE A 153 -13.48 4.89 19.49
C ILE A 153 -13.60 6.42 19.52
N MET A 154 -13.70 6.98 20.72
CA MET A 154 -13.67 8.43 20.88
C MET A 154 -12.24 8.89 21.18
N VAL A 155 -11.75 9.85 20.40
CA VAL A 155 -10.44 10.48 20.56
C VAL A 155 -10.61 11.97 20.37
N ASP A 156 -10.24 12.77 21.36
CA ASP A 156 -10.30 14.24 21.28
C ASP A 156 -11.69 14.77 20.82
N GLY A 157 -12.77 14.18 21.39
CA GLY A 157 -14.14 14.54 21.03
C GLY A 157 -14.61 14.12 19.64
N LYS A 158 -13.81 13.38 18.87
CA LYS A 158 -14.11 12.89 17.52
C LYS A 158 -14.26 11.38 17.49
N THR A 159 -15.14 10.90 16.61
CA THR A 159 -15.23 9.47 16.31
C THR A 159 -14.08 9.07 15.38
N VAL A 160 -13.26 8.15 15.85
CA VAL A 160 -12.18 7.52 15.07
C VAL A 160 -12.60 6.09 14.76
N THR A 161 -12.72 5.77 13.49
CA THR A 161 -13.00 4.41 13.02
C THR A 161 -11.69 3.64 12.90
N LEU A 162 -11.53 2.61 13.72
CA LEU A 162 -10.42 1.66 13.65
C LEU A 162 -10.75 0.52 12.70
N VAL A 163 -9.76 0.05 11.97
CA VAL A 163 -9.85 -1.07 11.01
C VAL A 163 -8.72 -2.05 11.29
N ASP A 164 -9.05 -3.34 11.37
CA ASP A 164 -8.06 -4.42 11.48
C ASP A 164 -8.37 -5.47 10.40
N MET A 165 -7.45 -5.64 9.46
CA MET A 165 -7.62 -6.57 8.35
C MET A 165 -6.40 -7.46 8.21
N LYS A 166 -6.64 -8.75 7.90
CA LYS A 166 -5.60 -9.75 7.65
C LYS A 166 -5.82 -10.42 6.31
N SER A 167 -4.75 -10.61 5.55
CA SER A 167 -4.78 -11.44 4.35
C SER A 167 -4.17 -12.79 4.64
N GLU A 168 -4.58 -13.81 3.89
CA GLU A 168 -3.95 -15.11 3.91
C GLU A 168 -2.64 -15.12 3.10
N LYS A 169 -1.86 -16.18 3.27
CA LYS A 169 -0.66 -16.43 2.47
C LYS A 169 -1.05 -16.66 1.01
N ARG A 170 -0.38 -16.00 0.08
CA ARG A 170 -0.57 -16.13 -1.36
C ARG A 170 0.68 -16.61 -2.06
#